data_93c488f538709837f1123bcade22253f
#
_entry.id   93c488f538709837f1123bcade22253f
#
_cell.length_a   1.000
_cell.length_b   1.000
_cell.length_c   1.000
_cell.angle_alpha   90.00
_cell.angle_beta   90.00
_cell.angle_gamma   90.00
#
_symmetry.space_group_name_H-M   'P 1'
#
loop_
_entity.id
_entity.type
_entity.pdbx_description
1 polymer ?
#
loop_
_entity_poly.entity_id
_entity_poly.type
_entity_poly.pdbx_seq_one_letter_code
_entity_poly.pdbx_strand_id
1 'polypeptide(L)'
;MTPDAATLSVLYLGGTGTISAACVRASVAAGMDVTVVNRGADAKGRGTPAGVTTLVADVTDPDALLAAIGDRTYDAVVDFLSFDAAGADRRVELFAGRTRQFVAISSASIYRKPALQTPITESTLRANPFLSYARDKIAMEDAFLRHHAESGFPVVIVRPSHTYDEASPPLAGDWTVVDRIARGEEVVVPGDGTSLWTLTHADDFAVGLVGILGDERAVGEALHITSDDVSTWDRIHRLVADALGVEARLVHVPAEQFPIVEPDWGWSELVLGDLSHSAVFDTTRIRRLVPAFQPRIPFHLAVRGIVAWRAARARAVHEHGHHGHLPR
;
A
#
# COMPACT_ATOMS: atom_id res chain seq x y z
N MET A 1 -30.77 -27.19 -0.40
CA MET A 1 -29.30 -27.27 -0.20
C MET A 1 -28.68 -26.40 -1.27
N THR A 2 -28.26 -25.18 -0.92
CA THR A 2 -27.40 -24.38 -1.76
C THR A 2 -26.09 -25.15 -1.91
N PRO A 3 -25.49 -25.25 -3.12
CA PRO A 3 -24.18 -25.86 -3.26
C PRO A 3 -23.20 -25.06 -2.38
N ASP A 4 -22.39 -25.77 -1.60
CA ASP A 4 -21.30 -25.20 -0.83
C ASP A 4 -20.46 -24.35 -1.80
N ALA A 5 -20.51 -23.04 -1.62
CA ALA A 5 -19.65 -22.15 -2.41
C ALA A 5 -18.23 -22.55 -2.04
N ALA A 6 -17.47 -23.10 -3.00
CA ALA A 6 -16.10 -23.52 -2.75
C ALA A 6 -15.32 -22.36 -2.15
N THR A 7 -14.64 -22.62 -1.05
CA THR A 7 -13.80 -21.64 -0.36
C THR A 7 -12.70 -21.16 -1.33
N LEU A 8 -12.62 -19.85 -1.59
CA LEU A 8 -11.59 -19.29 -2.46
C LEU A 8 -10.20 -19.52 -1.85
N SER A 9 -9.29 -20.09 -2.64
CA SER A 9 -7.88 -20.23 -2.31
C SER A 9 -7.10 -19.00 -2.79
N VAL A 10 -6.44 -18.31 -1.87
CA VAL A 10 -5.73 -17.05 -2.18
C VAL A 10 -4.27 -17.11 -1.75
N LEU A 11 -3.37 -16.81 -2.67
CA LEU A 11 -1.94 -16.66 -2.39
C LEU A 11 -1.56 -15.19 -2.31
N TYR A 12 -0.93 -14.79 -1.22
CA TYR A 12 -0.35 -13.47 -1.05
C TYR A 12 1.18 -13.51 -1.18
N LEU A 13 1.74 -12.83 -2.17
CA LEU A 13 3.17 -12.57 -2.28
C LEU A 13 3.51 -11.31 -1.47
N GLY A 14 4.04 -11.52 -0.27
CA GLY A 14 4.12 -10.51 0.79
C GLY A 14 2.82 -10.44 1.61
N GLY A 15 2.91 -10.38 2.93
CA GLY A 15 1.72 -10.42 3.80
C GLY A 15 1.88 -9.61 5.09
N THR A 16 3.03 -8.95 5.30
CA THR A 16 3.36 -8.21 6.52
C THR A 16 3.52 -6.70 6.30
N GLY A 17 3.29 -6.22 5.06
CA GLY A 17 3.28 -4.79 4.72
C GLY A 17 2.03 -4.08 5.22
N THR A 18 1.97 -2.75 5.01
CA THR A 18 0.87 -1.89 5.46
C THR A 18 -0.49 -2.39 4.96
N ILE A 19 -0.67 -2.46 3.65
CA ILE A 19 -1.95 -2.91 3.07
C ILE A 19 -2.06 -4.43 2.99
N SER A 20 -0.96 -5.15 2.77
CA SER A 20 -1.02 -6.60 2.62
C SER A 20 -1.46 -7.31 3.91
N ALA A 21 -1.02 -6.87 5.09
CA ALA A 21 -1.45 -7.44 6.36
C ALA A 21 -2.96 -7.23 6.61
N ALA A 22 -3.50 -6.06 6.24
CA ALA A 22 -4.92 -5.79 6.31
C ALA A 22 -5.72 -6.69 5.35
N CYS A 23 -5.23 -6.87 4.12
CA CYS A 23 -5.86 -7.74 3.13
C CYS A 23 -5.87 -9.22 3.59
N VAL A 24 -4.76 -9.70 4.15
CA VAL A 24 -4.67 -11.06 4.72
C VAL A 24 -5.71 -11.24 5.83
N ARG A 25 -5.81 -10.31 6.80
CA ARG A 25 -6.82 -10.36 7.87
C ARG A 25 -8.25 -10.37 7.31
N ALA A 26 -8.52 -9.50 6.35
CA ALA A 26 -9.85 -9.38 5.75
C ALA A 26 -10.24 -10.64 4.94
N SER A 27 -9.29 -11.27 4.21
CA SER A 27 -9.53 -12.52 3.50
C SER A 27 -9.82 -13.69 4.45
N VAL A 28 -9.08 -13.79 5.54
CA VAL A 28 -9.36 -14.79 6.58
C VAL A 28 -10.74 -14.57 7.19
N ALA A 29 -11.08 -13.32 7.50
CA ALA A 29 -12.41 -12.97 8.05
C ALA A 29 -13.55 -13.26 7.05
N ALA A 30 -13.27 -13.20 5.74
CA ALA A 30 -14.20 -13.59 4.68
C ALA A 30 -14.28 -15.10 4.44
N GLY A 31 -13.54 -15.93 5.21
CA GLY A 31 -13.57 -17.39 5.13
C GLY A 31 -12.77 -17.96 3.95
N MET A 32 -11.81 -17.22 3.40
CA MET A 32 -10.93 -17.69 2.33
C MET A 32 -9.83 -18.61 2.87
N ASP A 33 -9.33 -19.55 2.07
CA ASP A 33 -8.12 -20.32 2.33
C ASP A 33 -6.91 -19.49 1.94
N VAL A 34 -6.20 -18.96 2.94
CA VAL A 34 -5.14 -17.97 2.73
C VAL A 34 -3.77 -18.58 2.92
N THR A 35 -2.95 -18.47 1.87
CA THR A 35 -1.51 -18.76 1.91
C THR A 35 -0.73 -17.46 1.74
N VAL A 36 0.32 -17.27 2.54
CA VAL A 36 1.23 -16.11 2.46
C VAL A 36 2.65 -16.62 2.20
N VAL A 37 3.34 -16.02 1.24
CA VAL A 37 4.78 -16.19 1.06
C VAL A 37 5.50 -14.93 1.52
N ASN A 38 6.43 -15.08 2.46
CA ASN A 38 7.29 -13.98 2.95
C ASN A 38 8.64 -14.53 3.42
N ARG A 39 9.56 -13.63 3.77
CA ARG A 39 10.91 -13.99 4.27
C ARG A 39 10.96 -14.36 5.76
N GLY A 40 9.81 -14.59 6.39
CA GLY A 40 9.71 -14.91 7.83
C GLY A 40 9.88 -13.72 8.78
N ALA A 41 10.01 -12.50 8.26
CA ALA A 41 10.18 -11.29 9.07
C ALA A 41 8.87 -10.49 9.16
N ASP A 42 8.53 -10.05 10.37
CA ASP A 42 7.46 -9.08 10.64
C ASP A 42 8.03 -7.87 11.39
N ALA A 43 8.76 -7.03 10.65
CA ALA A 43 9.49 -5.89 11.23
C ALA A 43 8.57 -4.85 11.92
N LYS A 44 7.30 -4.80 11.56
CA LYS A 44 6.32 -3.86 12.13
C LYS A 44 5.39 -4.51 13.16
N GLY A 45 5.51 -5.83 13.41
CA GLY A 45 4.72 -6.55 14.42
C GLY A 45 3.22 -6.57 14.13
N ARG A 46 2.84 -6.68 12.84
CA ARG A 46 1.42 -6.74 12.42
C ARG A 46 0.79 -8.12 12.67
N GLY A 47 1.64 -9.14 12.80
CA GLY A 47 1.22 -10.52 13.00
C GLY A 47 0.65 -11.17 11.74
N THR A 48 0.58 -12.50 11.79
CA THR A 48 -0.15 -13.30 10.80
C THR A 48 -1.36 -13.92 11.51
N PRO A 49 -2.58 -13.77 10.98
CA PRO A 49 -3.77 -14.35 11.62
C PRO A 49 -3.68 -15.88 11.75
N ALA A 50 -4.37 -16.43 12.75
CA ALA A 50 -4.53 -17.88 12.86
C ALA A 50 -5.25 -18.44 11.62
N GLY A 51 -4.87 -19.64 11.19
CA GLY A 51 -5.44 -20.30 10.01
C GLY A 51 -4.77 -19.94 8.69
N VAL A 52 -3.81 -19.01 8.68
CA VAL A 52 -3.03 -18.68 7.48
C VAL A 52 -1.88 -19.68 7.31
N THR A 53 -1.79 -20.28 6.12
CA THR A 53 -0.61 -21.07 5.72
C THR A 53 0.54 -20.12 5.38
N THR A 54 1.65 -20.19 6.11
CA THR A 54 2.83 -19.38 5.85
C THR A 54 3.93 -20.22 5.19
N LEU A 55 4.39 -19.77 4.03
CA LEU A 55 5.54 -20.33 3.31
C LEU A 55 6.69 -19.31 3.40
N VAL A 56 7.88 -19.80 3.73
CA VAL A 56 9.07 -18.94 3.86
C VAL A 56 9.91 -19.06 2.60
N ALA A 57 9.95 -17.99 1.81
CA ALA A 57 10.80 -17.89 0.61
C ALA A 57 11.09 -16.42 0.29
N ASP A 58 12.18 -16.19 -0.42
CA ASP A 58 12.39 -14.93 -1.11
C ASP A 58 11.59 -14.92 -2.41
N VAL A 59 10.56 -14.08 -2.49
CA VAL A 59 9.71 -13.98 -3.67
C VAL A 59 10.42 -13.37 -4.89
N THR A 60 11.60 -12.76 -4.72
CA THR A 60 12.41 -12.23 -5.82
C THR A 60 13.24 -13.32 -6.50
N ASP A 61 13.41 -14.46 -5.84
CA ASP A 61 14.02 -15.67 -6.36
C ASP A 61 12.93 -16.62 -6.90
N PRO A 62 12.79 -16.79 -8.25
CA PRO A 62 11.75 -17.61 -8.84
C PRO A 62 11.84 -19.09 -8.43
N ASP A 63 13.04 -19.63 -8.30
CA ASP A 63 13.26 -21.04 -7.95
C ASP A 63 12.87 -21.31 -6.50
N ALA A 64 13.25 -20.40 -5.58
CA ALA A 64 12.85 -20.48 -4.18
C ALA A 64 11.31 -20.34 -4.03
N LEU A 65 10.69 -19.45 -4.78
CA LEU A 65 9.24 -19.27 -4.76
C LEU A 65 8.54 -20.52 -5.33
N LEU A 66 9.00 -21.04 -6.46
CA LEU A 66 8.46 -22.27 -7.07
C LEU A 66 8.58 -23.46 -6.12
N ALA A 67 9.74 -23.64 -5.49
CA ALA A 67 9.94 -24.70 -4.50
C ALA A 67 8.99 -24.58 -3.31
N ALA A 68 8.72 -23.35 -2.84
CA ALA A 68 7.84 -23.12 -1.71
C ALA A 68 6.36 -23.38 -2.04
N ILE A 69 5.88 -22.96 -3.21
CA ILE A 69 4.47 -23.16 -3.63
C ILE A 69 4.23 -24.58 -4.21
N GLY A 70 5.26 -25.25 -4.74
CA GLY A 70 5.14 -26.56 -5.41
C GLY A 70 4.18 -26.52 -6.60
N ASP A 71 3.36 -27.57 -6.76
CA ASP A 71 2.38 -27.68 -7.83
C ASP A 71 1.00 -27.08 -7.51
N ARG A 72 0.91 -26.29 -6.42
CA ARG A 72 -0.37 -25.70 -6.02
C ARG A 72 -0.88 -24.72 -7.06
N THR A 73 -2.20 -24.69 -7.19
CA THR A 73 -2.96 -23.67 -7.93
C THR A 73 -3.80 -22.84 -6.98
N TYR A 74 -4.12 -21.64 -7.37
CA TYR A 74 -4.89 -20.71 -6.53
C TYR A 74 -6.00 -20.07 -7.36
N ASP A 75 -7.14 -19.78 -6.75
CA ASP A 75 -8.19 -19.01 -7.40
C ASP A 75 -7.73 -17.58 -7.63
N ALA A 76 -7.00 -16.99 -6.67
CA ALA A 76 -6.38 -15.69 -6.83
C ALA A 76 -4.95 -15.65 -6.26
N VAL A 77 -4.08 -14.90 -6.94
CA VAL A 77 -2.73 -14.52 -6.47
C VAL A 77 -2.67 -13.01 -6.34
N VAL A 78 -2.24 -12.50 -5.19
CA VAL A 78 -2.08 -11.06 -4.95
C VAL A 78 -0.61 -10.74 -4.76
N ASP A 79 -0.04 -9.91 -5.63
CA ASP A 79 1.37 -9.58 -5.65
C ASP A 79 1.63 -8.12 -5.24
N PHE A 80 2.22 -7.94 -4.07
CA PHE A 80 2.67 -6.65 -3.53
C PHE A 80 4.13 -6.33 -3.86
N LEU A 81 4.85 -7.24 -4.50
CA LEU A 81 6.32 -7.24 -4.56
C LEU A 81 6.91 -7.20 -5.97
N SER A 82 6.09 -7.09 -7.01
CA SER A 82 6.55 -6.72 -8.36
C SER A 82 6.65 -5.21 -8.49
N PHE A 83 7.80 -4.71 -8.95
CA PHE A 83 8.06 -3.28 -9.07
C PHE A 83 8.37 -2.84 -10.50
N ASP A 84 8.84 -3.73 -11.37
CA ASP A 84 9.31 -3.45 -12.72
C ASP A 84 8.80 -4.48 -13.75
N ALA A 85 9.11 -4.24 -15.02
CA ALA A 85 8.71 -5.11 -16.12
C ALA A 85 9.28 -6.54 -15.99
N ALA A 86 10.54 -6.66 -15.57
CA ALA A 86 11.19 -7.98 -15.42
C ALA A 86 10.53 -8.78 -14.28
N GLY A 87 10.10 -8.09 -13.21
CA GLY A 87 9.28 -8.69 -12.14
C GLY A 87 7.97 -9.22 -12.68
N ALA A 88 7.26 -8.43 -13.51
CA ALA A 88 6.02 -8.85 -14.12
C ALA A 88 6.20 -10.07 -15.04
N ASP A 89 7.20 -10.07 -15.91
CA ASP A 89 7.49 -11.18 -16.80
C ASP A 89 7.74 -12.49 -16.01
N ARG A 90 8.55 -12.45 -14.95
CA ARG A 90 8.79 -13.61 -14.06
C ARG A 90 7.51 -14.10 -13.37
N ARG A 91 6.60 -13.20 -12.98
CA ARG A 91 5.30 -13.60 -12.38
C ARG A 91 4.40 -14.29 -13.39
N VAL A 92 4.34 -13.76 -14.60
CA VAL A 92 3.57 -14.40 -15.68
C VAL A 92 4.10 -15.80 -15.97
N GLU A 93 5.42 -15.96 -16.13
CA GLU A 93 6.05 -17.26 -16.35
C GLU A 93 5.69 -18.27 -15.24
N LEU A 94 5.73 -17.83 -13.97
CA LEU A 94 5.47 -18.71 -12.84
C LEU A 94 3.97 -19.04 -12.67
N PHE A 95 3.07 -18.09 -12.90
CA PHE A 95 1.65 -18.24 -12.56
C PHE A 95 0.72 -18.49 -13.75
N ALA A 96 1.22 -18.50 -15.00
CA ALA A 96 0.44 -18.89 -16.16
C ALA A 96 -0.10 -20.32 -15.98
N GLY A 97 -1.43 -20.46 -16.06
CA GLY A 97 -2.12 -21.74 -15.81
C GLY A 97 -2.20 -22.19 -14.34
N ARG A 98 -1.66 -21.42 -13.40
CA ARG A 98 -1.68 -21.74 -11.96
C ARG A 98 -2.62 -20.87 -11.14
N THR A 99 -3.18 -19.83 -11.76
CA THR A 99 -4.18 -18.97 -11.11
C THR A 99 -5.28 -18.58 -12.08
N ARG A 100 -6.48 -18.36 -11.55
CA ARG A 100 -7.63 -17.83 -12.31
C ARG A 100 -7.67 -16.31 -12.29
N GLN A 101 -7.00 -15.67 -11.33
CA GLN A 101 -6.90 -14.22 -11.21
C GLN A 101 -5.55 -13.85 -10.60
N PHE A 102 -4.85 -12.89 -11.20
CA PHE A 102 -3.59 -12.34 -10.69
C PHE A 102 -3.73 -10.85 -10.43
N VAL A 103 -3.70 -10.45 -9.16
CA VAL A 103 -3.85 -9.05 -8.74
C VAL A 103 -2.48 -8.44 -8.53
N ALA A 104 -2.06 -7.56 -9.44
CA ALA A 104 -0.81 -6.82 -9.36
C ALA A 104 -1.02 -5.46 -8.68
N ILE A 105 -0.31 -5.22 -7.57
CA ILE A 105 -0.39 -3.95 -6.86
C ILE A 105 0.58 -2.96 -7.49
N SER A 106 0.00 -1.97 -8.17
CA SER A 106 0.68 -0.82 -8.77
C SER A 106 0.69 0.37 -7.80
N SER A 107 0.56 1.59 -8.31
CA SER A 107 0.53 2.82 -7.52
C SER A 107 -0.20 3.94 -8.27
N ALA A 108 -0.89 4.81 -7.56
CA ALA A 108 -1.44 6.03 -8.12
C ALA A 108 -0.38 7.12 -8.42
N SER A 109 0.87 6.93 -8.02
CA SER A 109 1.98 7.82 -8.38
C SER A 109 2.36 7.80 -9.86
N ILE A 110 1.88 6.80 -10.62
CA ILE A 110 2.18 6.62 -12.05
C ILE A 110 1.61 7.72 -12.95
N TYR A 111 0.59 8.43 -12.49
CA TYR A 111 -0.06 9.43 -13.31
C TYR A 111 0.80 10.67 -13.55
N ARG A 112 0.58 11.32 -14.70
CA ARG A 112 1.24 12.57 -15.04
C ARG A 112 1.14 13.59 -13.89
N LYS A 113 2.24 14.26 -13.62
CA LYS A 113 2.33 15.33 -12.63
C LYS A 113 2.79 16.65 -13.31
N PRO A 114 2.14 17.78 -13.00
CA PRO A 114 0.87 17.88 -12.30
C PRO A 114 -0.26 17.21 -13.09
N ALA A 115 -1.32 16.77 -12.40
CA ALA A 115 -2.50 16.21 -13.03
C ALA A 115 -3.20 17.28 -13.88
N LEU A 116 -3.63 16.93 -15.11
CA LEU A 116 -4.33 17.87 -15.99
C LEU A 116 -5.77 18.12 -15.59
N GLN A 117 -6.34 17.17 -14.84
CA GLN A 117 -7.72 17.25 -14.33
C GLN A 117 -7.85 16.46 -13.02
N THR A 118 -8.81 16.84 -12.22
CA THR A 118 -9.27 16.12 -11.03
C THR A 118 -10.79 15.93 -11.10
N PRO A 119 -11.32 14.80 -10.65
CA PRO A 119 -10.57 13.64 -10.12
C PRO A 119 -9.75 12.93 -11.21
N ILE A 120 -8.66 12.29 -10.79
CA ILE A 120 -7.85 11.39 -11.61
C ILE A 120 -8.65 10.10 -11.82
N THR A 121 -8.78 9.65 -13.07
CA THR A 121 -9.41 8.38 -13.42
C THR A 121 -8.37 7.34 -13.83
N GLU A 122 -8.75 6.08 -13.92
CA GLU A 122 -7.83 5.00 -14.36
C GLU A 122 -7.38 5.15 -15.81
N SER A 123 -8.10 5.94 -16.61
CA SER A 123 -7.72 6.30 -17.99
C SER A 123 -6.84 7.53 -18.11
N THR A 124 -6.52 8.21 -17.00
CA THR A 124 -5.59 9.34 -17.00
C THR A 124 -4.21 8.90 -17.45
N LEU A 125 -3.49 9.77 -18.18
CA LEU A 125 -2.18 9.48 -18.75
C LEU A 125 -1.16 9.05 -17.66
N ARG A 126 -0.60 7.87 -17.84
CA ARG A 126 0.51 7.32 -17.01
C ARG A 126 1.84 7.86 -17.54
N ALA A 127 2.34 8.92 -16.94
CA ALA A 127 3.56 9.60 -17.41
C ALA A 127 4.14 10.50 -16.31
N ASN A 128 4.56 9.91 -15.18
CA ASN A 128 5.26 10.66 -14.15
C ASN A 128 6.77 10.77 -14.49
N PRO A 129 7.27 11.95 -14.86
CA PRO A 129 8.67 12.09 -15.29
C PRO A 129 9.65 12.23 -14.12
N PHE A 130 9.16 12.57 -12.92
CA PHE A 130 9.98 12.98 -11.78
C PHE A 130 10.35 11.84 -10.84
N LEU A 131 9.58 10.74 -10.84
CA LEU A 131 9.70 9.65 -9.89
C LEU A 131 10.11 8.35 -10.57
N SER A 132 11.30 7.84 -10.24
CA SER A 132 11.85 6.59 -10.81
C SER A 132 10.91 5.41 -10.52
N TYR A 133 10.47 5.27 -9.28
CA TYR A 133 9.48 4.27 -8.87
C TYR A 133 8.20 4.27 -9.73
N ALA A 134 7.69 5.44 -10.10
CA ALA A 134 6.51 5.53 -10.94
C ALA A 134 6.76 5.02 -12.36
N ARG A 135 7.95 5.31 -12.93
CA ARG A 135 8.35 4.79 -14.24
C ARG A 135 8.45 3.26 -14.25
N ASP A 136 9.03 2.69 -13.19
CA ASP A 136 9.15 1.25 -13.03
C ASP A 136 7.77 0.59 -12.90
N LYS A 137 6.86 1.18 -12.11
CA LYS A 137 5.47 0.70 -12.00
C LYS A 137 4.69 0.82 -13.32
N ILE A 138 4.92 1.85 -14.13
CA ILE A 138 4.35 1.95 -15.49
C ILE A 138 4.85 0.79 -16.34
N ALA A 139 6.15 0.53 -16.36
CA ALA A 139 6.74 -0.56 -17.13
C ALA A 139 6.22 -1.94 -16.66
N MET A 140 6.03 -2.12 -15.36
CA MET A 140 5.39 -3.31 -14.78
C MET A 140 3.95 -3.49 -15.30
N GLU A 141 3.12 -2.43 -15.25
CA GLU A 141 1.76 -2.51 -15.77
C GLU A 141 1.72 -2.82 -17.26
N ASP A 142 2.58 -2.17 -18.05
CA ASP A 142 2.65 -2.40 -19.50
C ASP A 142 3.04 -3.85 -19.82
N ALA A 143 3.94 -4.46 -19.05
CA ALA A 143 4.31 -5.86 -19.20
C ALA A 143 3.12 -6.80 -18.90
N PHE A 144 2.44 -6.60 -17.77
CA PHE A 144 1.26 -7.42 -17.43
C PHE A 144 0.13 -7.26 -18.44
N LEU A 145 -0.17 -6.04 -18.89
CA LEU A 145 -1.23 -5.78 -19.88
C LEU A 145 -0.88 -6.36 -21.25
N ARG A 146 0.40 -6.35 -21.65
CA ARG A 146 0.88 -7.04 -22.84
C ARG A 146 0.62 -8.55 -22.75
N HIS A 147 1.00 -9.21 -21.67
CA HIS A 147 0.74 -10.62 -21.44
C HIS A 147 -0.76 -10.94 -21.39
N HIS A 148 -1.56 -10.06 -20.83
CA HIS A 148 -3.02 -10.20 -20.88
C HIS A 148 -3.52 -10.21 -22.32
N ALA A 149 -3.08 -9.26 -23.15
CA ALA A 149 -3.51 -9.14 -24.53
C ALA A 149 -3.02 -10.28 -25.43
N GLU A 150 -1.78 -10.78 -25.21
CA GLU A 150 -1.13 -11.78 -26.08
C GLU A 150 -1.49 -13.22 -25.69
N SER A 151 -1.63 -13.51 -24.40
CA SER A 151 -1.80 -14.87 -23.88
C SER A 151 -3.03 -15.08 -23.00
N GLY A 152 -3.79 -14.03 -22.73
CA GLY A 152 -4.95 -14.08 -21.84
C GLY A 152 -4.56 -14.22 -20.36
N PHE A 153 -3.34 -13.82 -19.96
CA PHE A 153 -2.95 -13.86 -18.54
C PHE A 153 -3.96 -13.05 -17.68
N PRO A 154 -4.54 -13.63 -16.61
CA PRO A 154 -5.73 -13.07 -15.95
C PRO A 154 -5.38 -11.97 -14.94
N VAL A 155 -4.70 -10.91 -15.38
CA VAL A 155 -4.26 -9.82 -14.52
C VAL A 155 -5.37 -8.83 -14.17
N VAL A 156 -5.32 -8.34 -12.92
CA VAL A 156 -6.03 -7.14 -12.42
C VAL A 156 -4.98 -6.17 -11.92
N ILE A 157 -5.00 -4.92 -12.37
CA ILE A 157 -4.11 -3.88 -11.87
C ILE A 157 -4.81 -3.09 -10.78
N VAL A 158 -4.23 -3.02 -9.59
CA VAL A 158 -4.75 -2.20 -8.48
C VAL A 158 -3.81 -1.04 -8.22
N ARG A 159 -4.36 0.19 -8.21
CA ARG A 159 -3.62 1.44 -7.98
C ARG A 159 -4.06 2.07 -6.66
N PRO A 160 -3.39 1.75 -5.53
CA PRO A 160 -3.61 2.44 -4.27
C PRO A 160 -3.12 3.89 -4.33
N SER A 161 -3.75 4.77 -3.56
CA SER A 161 -3.19 6.06 -3.18
C SER A 161 -2.18 5.91 -2.03
N HIS A 162 -1.89 6.99 -1.30
CA HIS A 162 -1.05 6.91 -0.11
C HIS A 162 -1.77 6.15 1.01
N THR A 163 -1.32 4.93 1.25
CA THR A 163 -1.92 4.03 2.24
C THR A 163 -1.18 4.11 3.58
N TYR A 164 -1.92 3.94 4.67
CA TYR A 164 -1.38 4.01 6.03
C TYR A 164 -2.10 3.05 6.98
N ASP A 165 -1.47 2.75 8.10
CA ASP A 165 -2.03 2.09 9.27
C ASP A 165 -1.41 2.66 10.54
N GLU A 166 -1.73 2.11 11.71
CA GLU A 166 -1.21 2.58 12.99
C GLU A 166 0.31 2.45 13.09
N ALA A 167 0.92 1.51 12.37
CA ALA A 167 2.36 1.26 12.36
C ALA A 167 3.14 2.02 11.28
N SER A 168 2.45 2.73 10.38
CA SER A 168 3.03 3.47 9.25
C SER A 168 2.29 4.78 9.03
N PRO A 169 2.72 5.87 9.68
CA PRO A 169 2.12 7.19 9.49
C PRO A 169 2.35 7.69 8.05
N PRO A 170 1.35 8.38 7.43
CA PRO A 170 1.44 8.80 6.05
C PRO A 170 2.15 10.16 5.90
N LEU A 171 3.37 10.27 6.40
CA LEU A 171 4.17 11.51 6.37
C LEU A 171 5.50 11.26 5.67
N ALA A 172 5.98 12.24 4.88
CA ALA A 172 7.32 12.21 4.31
C ALA A 172 8.37 12.28 5.44
N GLY A 173 9.11 11.18 5.64
CA GLY A 173 9.99 11.02 6.81
C GLY A 173 9.42 10.12 7.91
N ASP A 174 8.21 9.57 7.71
CA ASP A 174 7.62 8.52 8.56
C ASP A 174 7.59 8.94 10.06
N TRP A 175 8.02 8.08 10.96
CA TRP A 175 8.06 8.32 12.41
C TRP A 175 8.94 9.49 12.83
N THR A 176 9.99 9.81 12.06
CA THR A 176 10.86 10.96 12.36
C THR A 176 10.06 12.26 12.41
N VAL A 177 9.10 12.45 11.50
CA VAL A 177 8.27 13.66 11.49
C VAL A 177 7.30 13.67 12.67
N VAL A 178 6.67 12.54 12.98
CA VAL A 178 5.78 12.40 14.15
C VAL A 178 6.55 12.73 15.45
N ASP A 179 7.75 12.18 15.61
CA ASP A 179 8.58 12.41 16.80
C ASP A 179 9.06 13.87 16.90
N ARG A 180 9.36 14.53 15.77
CA ARG A 180 9.70 15.98 15.75
C ARG A 180 8.51 16.82 16.16
N ILE A 181 7.30 16.54 15.64
CA ILE A 181 6.07 17.23 16.04
C ILE A 181 5.86 17.06 17.55
N ALA A 182 6.01 15.85 18.09
CA ALA A 182 5.85 15.59 19.52
C ALA A 182 6.81 16.39 20.40
N ARG A 183 7.99 16.75 19.89
CA ARG A 183 9.00 17.59 20.60
C ARG A 183 8.80 19.09 20.33
N GLY A 184 7.79 19.51 19.56
CA GLY A 184 7.58 20.91 19.19
C GLY A 184 8.64 21.47 18.24
N GLU A 185 9.34 20.60 17.52
CA GLU A 185 10.33 20.98 16.52
C GLU A 185 9.67 21.34 15.19
N GLU A 186 10.38 22.12 14.38
CA GLU A 186 9.97 22.42 13.01
C GLU A 186 9.95 21.17 12.14
N VAL A 187 8.91 21.01 11.31
CA VAL A 187 8.77 19.94 10.34
C VAL A 187 8.53 20.50 8.94
N VAL A 188 9.19 19.91 7.97
CA VAL A 188 9.08 20.32 6.58
C VAL A 188 7.81 19.74 5.97
N VAL A 189 7.08 20.59 5.24
CA VAL A 189 5.86 20.22 4.50
C VAL A 189 6.15 20.33 2.99
N PRO A 190 5.70 19.37 2.19
CA PRO A 190 5.87 19.40 0.74
C PRO A 190 5.21 20.63 0.09
N GLY A 191 5.99 21.39 -0.68
CA GLY A 191 5.51 22.58 -1.39
C GLY A 191 4.98 23.66 -0.44
N ASP A 192 3.85 24.24 -0.77
CA ASP A 192 3.15 25.24 0.06
C ASP A 192 2.16 24.63 1.07
N GLY A 193 2.13 23.31 1.16
CA GLY A 193 1.25 22.57 2.08
C GLY A 193 -0.21 22.49 1.64
N THR A 194 -0.59 23.09 0.50
CA THR A 194 -2.00 23.20 0.05
C THR A 194 -2.42 22.13 -0.94
N SER A 195 -1.49 21.32 -1.47
CA SER A 195 -1.86 20.22 -2.37
C SER A 195 -2.86 19.29 -1.71
N LEU A 196 -3.91 18.93 -2.45
CA LEU A 196 -4.93 17.98 -2.02
C LEU A 196 -4.39 16.56 -2.09
N TRP A 197 -4.49 15.83 -1.00
CA TRP A 197 -3.93 14.50 -0.89
C TRP A 197 -4.96 13.48 -0.38
N THR A 198 -5.06 12.34 -1.06
CA THR A 198 -5.96 11.25 -0.67
C THR A 198 -5.19 10.25 0.19
N LEU A 199 -5.58 10.13 1.45
CA LEU A 199 -5.08 9.11 2.38
C LEU A 199 -6.07 7.94 2.47
N THR A 200 -5.57 6.71 2.36
CA THR A 200 -6.41 5.51 2.43
C THR A 200 -5.95 4.61 3.57
N HIS A 201 -6.81 4.39 4.56
CA HIS A 201 -6.51 3.42 5.62
C HIS A 201 -6.40 2.01 5.06
N ALA A 202 -5.46 1.22 5.59
CA ALA A 202 -5.19 -0.12 5.09
C ALA A 202 -6.42 -1.06 5.18
N ASP A 203 -7.24 -0.93 6.22
CA ASP A 203 -8.45 -1.75 6.35
C ASP A 203 -9.54 -1.32 5.35
N ASP A 204 -9.67 -0.03 5.01
CA ASP A 204 -10.57 0.42 3.94
C ASP A 204 -10.09 -0.10 2.58
N PHE A 205 -8.78 -0.05 2.31
CA PHE A 205 -8.19 -0.64 1.11
C PHE A 205 -8.51 -2.13 1.01
N ALA A 206 -8.39 -2.86 2.12
CA ALA A 206 -8.65 -4.30 2.17
C ALA A 206 -10.08 -4.67 1.77
N VAL A 207 -11.10 -3.85 2.12
CA VAL A 207 -12.49 -4.07 1.69
C VAL A 207 -12.60 -4.10 0.17
N GLY A 208 -11.97 -3.15 -0.50
CA GLY A 208 -11.97 -3.07 -1.97
C GLY A 208 -11.24 -4.24 -2.61
N LEU A 209 -10.03 -4.54 -2.10
CA LEU A 209 -9.20 -5.61 -2.66
C LEU A 209 -9.84 -6.99 -2.46
N VAL A 210 -10.28 -7.32 -1.26
CA VAL A 210 -10.91 -8.62 -0.97
C VAL A 210 -12.22 -8.78 -1.76
N GLY A 211 -12.95 -7.69 -1.96
CA GLY A 211 -14.19 -7.69 -2.74
C GLY A 211 -14.05 -8.01 -4.23
N ILE A 212 -12.85 -7.86 -4.81
CA ILE A 212 -12.58 -8.24 -6.22
C ILE A 212 -11.96 -9.63 -6.37
N LEU A 213 -11.57 -10.30 -5.28
CA LEU A 213 -10.95 -11.62 -5.36
C LEU A 213 -11.96 -12.65 -5.88
N GLY A 214 -11.60 -13.35 -6.95
CA GLY A 214 -12.44 -14.31 -7.64
C GLY A 214 -13.52 -13.69 -8.55
N ASP A 215 -13.59 -12.36 -8.67
CA ASP A 215 -14.51 -11.71 -9.61
C ASP A 215 -13.87 -11.61 -11.00
N GLU A 216 -14.35 -12.41 -11.94
CA GLU A 216 -13.85 -12.45 -13.33
C GLU A 216 -14.06 -11.12 -14.06
N ARG A 217 -15.01 -10.29 -13.62
CA ARG A 217 -15.25 -8.95 -14.22
C ARG A 217 -14.13 -7.97 -13.96
N ALA A 218 -13.27 -8.24 -12.96
CA ALA A 218 -12.10 -7.43 -12.64
C ALA A 218 -10.91 -7.74 -13.56
N VAL A 219 -10.89 -8.92 -14.21
CA VAL A 219 -9.76 -9.35 -15.06
C VAL A 219 -9.60 -8.42 -16.26
N GLY A 220 -8.37 -7.96 -16.52
CA GLY A 220 -8.05 -6.97 -17.55
C GLY A 220 -8.30 -5.51 -17.15
N GLU A 221 -8.87 -5.27 -15.96
CA GLU A 221 -9.17 -3.91 -15.49
C GLU A 221 -8.01 -3.31 -14.67
N ALA A 222 -7.92 -1.97 -14.72
CA ALA A 222 -7.17 -1.17 -13.75
C ALA A 222 -8.17 -0.48 -12.81
N LEU A 223 -7.89 -0.54 -11.50
CA LEU A 223 -8.82 -0.10 -10.46
C LEU A 223 -8.14 0.81 -9.44
N HIS A 224 -8.75 1.94 -9.16
CA HIS A 224 -8.43 2.72 -7.98
C HIS A 224 -9.08 2.09 -6.74
N ILE A 225 -8.27 1.74 -5.74
CA ILE A 225 -8.77 1.42 -4.41
C ILE A 225 -8.24 2.49 -3.46
N THR A 226 -9.01 3.59 -3.35
CA THR A 226 -8.64 4.79 -2.59
C THR A 226 -9.84 5.26 -1.78
N SER A 227 -9.59 5.97 -0.68
CA SER A 227 -10.66 6.58 0.10
C SER A 227 -11.21 7.85 -0.58
N ASP A 228 -12.27 8.41 0.01
CA ASP A 228 -12.78 9.76 -0.32
C ASP A 228 -12.19 10.83 0.64
N ASP A 229 -11.32 10.43 1.58
CA ASP A 229 -10.73 11.34 2.56
C ASP A 229 -9.60 12.14 1.91
N VAL A 230 -9.92 13.37 1.53
CA VAL A 230 -9.00 14.31 0.88
C VAL A 230 -8.65 15.42 1.86
N SER A 231 -7.36 15.67 2.03
CA SER A 231 -6.87 16.70 2.94
C SER A 231 -5.67 17.43 2.35
N THR A 232 -5.34 18.61 2.86
CA THR A 232 -4.07 19.28 2.52
C THR A 232 -2.95 18.74 3.40
N TRP A 233 -1.69 18.85 2.94
CA TRP A 233 -0.55 18.45 3.76
C TRP A 233 -0.47 19.22 5.07
N ASP A 234 -0.78 20.50 5.06
CA ASP A 234 -0.87 21.33 6.26
C ASP A 234 -1.86 20.74 7.27
N ARG A 235 -3.07 20.38 6.80
CA ARG A 235 -4.08 19.79 7.66
C ARG A 235 -3.65 18.43 8.21
N ILE A 236 -3.02 17.59 7.38
CA ILE A 236 -2.52 16.27 7.80
C ILE A 236 -1.53 16.41 8.95
N HIS A 237 -0.54 17.32 8.84
CA HIS A 237 0.44 17.56 9.89
C HIS A 237 -0.20 18.13 11.17
N ARG A 238 -1.15 19.07 11.01
CA ARG A 238 -1.89 19.63 12.17
C ARG A 238 -2.73 18.57 12.88
N LEU A 239 -3.36 17.65 12.16
CA LEU A 239 -4.10 16.54 12.78
C LEU A 239 -3.19 15.62 13.61
N VAL A 240 -1.94 15.39 13.16
CA VAL A 240 -0.95 14.65 13.97
C VAL A 240 -0.59 15.44 15.24
N ALA A 241 -0.34 16.74 15.11
CA ALA A 241 -0.03 17.60 16.27
C ALA A 241 -1.18 17.66 17.28
N ASP A 242 -2.42 17.82 16.80
CA ASP A 242 -3.63 17.81 17.63
C ASP A 242 -3.77 16.48 18.39
N ALA A 243 -3.52 15.36 17.73
CA ALA A 243 -3.55 14.03 18.36
C ALA A 243 -2.45 13.84 19.42
N LEU A 244 -1.32 14.52 19.27
CA LEU A 244 -0.22 14.57 20.24
C LEU A 244 -0.42 15.60 21.35
N GLY A 245 -1.40 16.49 21.22
CA GLY A 245 -1.67 17.57 22.17
C GLY A 245 -0.64 18.71 22.10
N VAL A 246 -0.04 18.96 20.94
CA VAL A 246 0.97 20.00 20.70
C VAL A 246 0.60 20.87 19.51
N GLU A 247 1.29 21.99 19.32
CA GLU A 247 1.16 22.84 18.13
C GLU A 247 2.16 22.42 17.05
N ALA A 248 1.71 22.34 15.79
CA ALA A 248 2.58 22.04 14.66
C ALA A 248 3.37 23.27 14.21
N ARG A 249 4.69 23.15 14.10
CA ARG A 249 5.57 24.18 13.53
C ARG A 249 5.97 23.77 12.11
N LEU A 250 5.17 24.25 11.13
CA LEU A 250 5.32 23.86 9.73
C LEU A 250 6.28 24.80 8.98
N VAL A 251 7.19 24.21 8.21
CA VAL A 251 8.11 24.92 7.31
C VAL A 251 7.84 24.46 5.88
N HIS A 252 7.41 25.38 5.03
CA HIS A 252 7.09 25.10 3.64
C HIS A 252 8.34 25.25 2.77
N VAL A 253 8.69 24.20 2.03
CA VAL A 253 9.86 24.17 1.16
C VAL A 253 9.39 23.83 -0.26
N PRO A 254 9.75 24.65 -1.28
CA PRO A 254 9.47 24.32 -2.67
C PRO A 254 9.97 22.92 -3.03
N ALA A 255 9.14 22.12 -3.70
CA ALA A 255 9.46 20.72 -3.97
C ALA A 255 10.74 20.53 -4.79
N GLU A 256 11.05 21.48 -5.68
CA GLU A 256 12.22 21.47 -6.54
C GLU A 256 13.53 21.63 -5.76
N GLN A 257 13.48 22.10 -4.53
CA GLN A 257 14.67 22.28 -3.68
C GLN A 257 15.12 20.98 -3.03
N PHE A 258 14.22 20.02 -2.77
CA PHE A 258 14.58 18.79 -2.07
C PHE A 258 15.68 17.98 -2.74
N PRO A 259 15.65 17.70 -4.07
CA PRO A 259 16.74 16.98 -4.72
C PRO A 259 18.08 17.74 -4.73
N ILE A 260 18.05 19.04 -4.47
CA ILE A 260 19.25 19.89 -4.47
C ILE A 260 19.89 19.94 -3.09
N VAL A 261 19.08 20.14 -2.04
CA VAL A 261 19.57 20.35 -0.67
C VAL A 261 19.72 19.05 0.11
N GLU A 262 18.90 18.05 -0.23
CA GLU A 262 18.88 16.73 0.42
C GLU A 262 18.79 15.61 -0.64
N PRO A 263 19.80 15.50 -1.55
CA PRO A 263 19.75 14.54 -2.66
C PRO A 263 19.68 13.08 -2.19
N ASP A 264 20.28 12.76 -1.05
CA ASP A 264 20.33 11.42 -0.48
C ASP A 264 19.11 11.09 0.41
N TRP A 265 18.23 12.05 0.64
CA TRP A 265 17.00 11.78 1.39
C TRP A 265 16.01 10.98 0.53
N GLY A 266 15.73 9.75 0.93
CA GLY A 266 14.92 8.80 0.15
C GLY A 266 13.50 9.26 -0.20
N TRP A 267 13.03 10.40 0.35
CA TRP A 267 11.75 11.02 0.03
C TRP A 267 11.84 12.14 -1.01
N SER A 268 13.04 12.58 -1.38
CA SER A 268 13.23 13.77 -2.25
C SER A 268 12.55 13.61 -3.61
N GLU A 269 12.74 12.49 -4.31
CA GLU A 269 12.03 12.19 -5.56
C GLU A 269 10.51 12.10 -5.35
N LEU A 270 10.07 11.49 -4.26
CA LEU A 270 8.65 11.31 -3.96
C LEU A 270 7.98 12.66 -3.67
N VAL A 271 8.64 13.55 -2.92
CA VAL A 271 8.15 14.91 -2.68
C VAL A 271 8.00 15.66 -3.99
N LEU A 272 9.05 15.68 -4.82
CA LEU A 272 9.02 16.37 -6.11
C LEU A 272 8.02 15.74 -7.08
N GLY A 273 8.00 14.42 -7.18
CA GLY A 273 7.28 13.69 -8.22
C GLY A 273 5.85 13.30 -7.86
N ASP A 274 5.44 13.44 -6.60
CA ASP A 274 4.11 13.00 -6.17
C ASP A 274 3.50 13.92 -5.10
N LEU A 275 4.10 14.01 -3.90
CA LEU A 275 3.47 14.62 -2.73
C LEU A 275 3.18 16.13 -2.88
N SER A 276 3.94 16.85 -3.68
CA SER A 276 3.71 18.28 -3.95
C SER A 276 2.57 18.56 -4.95
N HIS A 277 1.97 17.52 -5.52
CA HIS A 277 0.90 17.63 -6.51
C HIS A 277 -0.41 17.10 -5.97
N SER A 278 -1.53 17.78 -6.28
CA SER A 278 -2.85 17.29 -5.87
C SER A 278 -3.18 15.93 -6.47
N ALA A 279 -3.68 15.01 -5.62
CA ALA A 279 -4.02 13.64 -5.95
C ALA A 279 -5.40 13.28 -5.37
N VAL A 280 -6.44 13.51 -6.18
CA VAL A 280 -7.85 13.17 -5.88
C VAL A 280 -8.31 12.19 -6.96
N PHE A 281 -8.88 11.06 -6.56
CA PHE A 281 -9.17 9.94 -7.45
C PHE A 281 -10.65 9.67 -7.62
N ASP A 282 -11.05 9.24 -8.82
CA ASP A 282 -12.36 8.64 -9.09
C ASP A 282 -12.33 7.17 -8.66
N THR A 283 -13.37 6.74 -7.92
CA THR A 283 -13.52 5.37 -7.42
C THR A 283 -14.75 4.67 -8.01
N THR A 284 -15.29 5.21 -9.09
CA THR A 284 -16.53 4.69 -9.70
C THR A 284 -16.38 3.24 -10.17
N ARG A 285 -15.21 2.85 -10.71
CA ARG A 285 -15.00 1.48 -11.21
C ARG A 285 -15.02 0.47 -10.10
N ILE A 286 -14.24 0.68 -9.04
CA ILE A 286 -14.21 -0.27 -7.91
C ILE A 286 -15.58 -0.38 -7.24
N ARG A 287 -16.33 0.71 -7.10
CA ARG A 287 -17.67 0.69 -6.49
C ARG A 287 -18.72 -0.04 -7.33
N ARG A 288 -18.54 -0.10 -8.64
CA ARG A 288 -19.40 -0.93 -9.51
C ARG A 288 -19.14 -2.43 -9.34
N LEU A 289 -17.89 -2.83 -9.14
CA LEU A 289 -17.51 -4.22 -8.89
C LEU A 289 -17.81 -4.61 -7.45
N VAL A 290 -17.49 -3.75 -6.50
CA VAL A 290 -17.63 -3.97 -5.06
C VAL A 290 -18.53 -2.89 -4.45
N PRO A 291 -19.85 -3.01 -4.50
CA PRO A 291 -20.78 -2.01 -3.92
C PRO A 291 -20.59 -1.81 -2.40
N ALA A 292 -20.05 -2.81 -1.70
CA ALA A 292 -19.70 -2.73 -0.29
C ALA A 292 -18.45 -1.86 -0.01
N PHE A 293 -17.67 -1.50 -1.04
CA PHE A 293 -16.51 -0.63 -0.89
C PHE A 293 -16.96 0.81 -0.59
N GLN A 294 -16.99 1.12 0.67
CA GLN A 294 -17.30 2.43 1.22
C GLN A 294 -16.25 2.73 2.31
N PRO A 295 -15.17 3.47 1.99
CA PRO A 295 -14.16 3.86 2.96
C PRO A 295 -14.79 4.56 4.17
N ARG A 296 -14.45 4.13 5.40
CA ARG A 296 -15.09 4.58 6.64
C ARG A 296 -14.11 5.07 7.70
N ILE A 297 -12.82 5.03 7.41
CA ILE A 297 -11.75 5.35 8.37
C ILE A 297 -11.02 6.61 7.91
N PRO A 298 -11.60 7.81 8.13
CA PRO A 298 -10.94 9.05 7.75
C PRO A 298 -9.75 9.34 8.66
N PHE A 299 -8.74 10.00 8.13
CA PHE A 299 -7.46 10.22 8.81
C PHE A 299 -7.61 10.95 10.14
N HIS A 300 -8.51 11.93 10.26
CA HIS A 300 -8.74 12.68 11.49
C HIS A 300 -9.22 11.82 12.67
N LEU A 301 -9.79 10.64 12.41
CA LEU A 301 -10.12 9.65 13.42
C LEU A 301 -8.99 8.65 13.64
N ALA A 302 -8.39 8.15 12.55
CA ALA A 302 -7.35 7.13 12.57
C ALA A 302 -6.03 7.62 13.21
N VAL A 303 -5.70 8.89 13.09
CA VAL A 303 -4.44 9.47 13.61
C VAL A 303 -4.21 9.20 15.10
N ARG A 304 -5.30 9.09 15.88
CA ARG A 304 -5.22 8.74 17.31
C ARG A 304 -4.67 7.33 17.52
N GLY A 305 -5.01 6.39 16.64
CA GLY A 305 -4.45 5.03 16.63
C GLY A 305 -2.95 5.03 16.37
N ILE A 306 -2.47 5.84 15.44
CA ILE A 306 -1.05 6.02 15.13
C ILE A 306 -0.28 6.49 16.37
N VAL A 307 -0.77 7.55 17.03
CA VAL A 307 -0.14 8.09 18.24
C VAL A 307 -0.16 7.05 19.39
N ALA A 308 -1.29 6.37 19.60
CA ALA A 308 -1.42 5.34 20.62
C ALA A 308 -0.48 4.16 20.38
N TRP A 309 -0.33 3.71 19.14
CA TRP A 309 0.58 2.64 18.74
C TRP A 309 2.04 3.01 19.05
N ARG A 310 2.47 4.25 18.71
CA ARG A 310 3.81 4.75 19.02
C ARG A 310 4.09 4.76 20.52
N ALA A 311 3.14 5.27 21.30
CA ALA A 311 3.25 5.36 22.75
C ALA A 311 3.33 3.96 23.42
N ALA A 312 2.55 2.99 22.93
CA ALA A 312 2.61 1.61 23.42
C ALA A 312 3.97 0.96 23.15
N ARG A 313 4.52 1.18 21.97
CA ARG A 313 5.82 0.62 21.57
C ARG A 313 6.98 1.24 22.34
N ALA A 314 6.93 2.54 22.63
CA ALA A 314 7.92 3.21 23.48
C ALA A 314 7.93 2.64 24.91
N ARG A 315 6.76 2.35 25.50
CA ARG A 315 6.65 1.70 26.81
C ARG A 315 7.24 0.29 26.82
N ALA A 316 6.91 -0.52 25.81
CA ALA A 316 7.42 -1.89 25.69
C ALA A 316 8.96 -1.95 25.63
N VAL A 317 9.61 -1.00 24.93
CA VAL A 317 11.09 -0.92 24.89
C VAL A 317 11.67 -0.57 26.27
N HIS A 318 11.04 0.31 27.05
CA HIS A 318 11.47 0.67 28.39
C HIS A 318 11.35 -0.51 29.38
N GLU A 319 10.27 -1.27 29.32
CA GLU A 319 10.03 -2.42 30.19
C GLU A 319 11.04 -3.55 29.94
N HIS A 320 11.41 -3.82 28.70
CA HIS A 320 12.40 -4.85 28.35
C HIS A 320 13.84 -4.40 28.63
N GLY A 321 14.14 -3.09 28.60
CA GLY A 321 15.45 -2.54 28.92
C GLY A 321 15.81 -2.61 30.42
N HIS A 322 14.81 -2.75 31.30
CA HIS A 322 15.03 -2.82 32.77
C HIS A 322 15.28 -4.24 33.29
N HIS A 323 15.10 -5.29 32.50
CA HIS A 323 15.35 -6.68 32.92
C HIS A 323 16.78 -7.17 32.65
N GLY A 324 17.68 -6.28 32.19
CA GLY A 324 19.08 -6.58 31.90
C GLY A 324 20.08 -6.38 33.06
N HIS A 325 19.65 -6.06 34.26
CA HIS A 325 20.54 -5.98 35.46
C HIS A 325 20.16 -7.08 36.42
N LEU A 326 20.77 -8.26 36.26
CA LEU A 326 20.93 -9.23 37.37
C LEU A 326 22.04 -8.74 38.31
N PRO A 327 21.82 -8.70 39.63
CA PRO A 327 22.88 -8.42 40.61
C PRO A 327 23.84 -9.60 40.67
N ARG A 328 25.09 -9.26 40.98
CA ARG A 328 26.20 -10.17 41.24
C ARG A 328 25.91 -11.07 42.42
#